data_e5294212246dfea9bde9bd7260c0ba14
#
_entry.id   e5294212246dfea9bde9bd7260c0ba14
#
_cell.length_a   1.000
_cell.length_b   1.000
_cell.length_c   1.000
_cell.angle_alpha   90.00
_cell.angle_beta   90.00
_cell.angle_gamma   90.00
#
_symmetry.space_group_name_H-M   'P 1'
#
loop_
_entity.id
_entity.type
_entity.pdbx_description
1 polymer ?
#
loop_
_entity_poly.entity_id
_entity_poly.type
_entity_poly.pdbx_seq_one_letter_code
_entity_poly.pdbx_strand_id
1 'polypeptide(L)'
;MREGIYAMKNNPLIPYVLIMAFGIGLIFFMSLEGAGNKEEAHGDEGGAATEEINGESIVQASCIGCHGGDLGGGMGPALTGGLDAAHVKDVVMNGLGSMPAVVTNEAEAQAVADYIAGLE
;
A
#
# COMPACT_ATOMS: atom_id res chain seq x y z
N MET A 1 -29.20 -25.42 -33.13
CA MET A 1 -28.55 -25.05 -31.87
C MET A 1 -27.79 -26.17 -31.17
N ARG A 2 -28.04 -27.43 -31.43
CA ARG A 2 -27.30 -28.53 -30.81
C ARG A 2 -25.95 -28.86 -31.47
N GLU A 3 -25.79 -28.53 -32.74
CA GLU A 3 -24.57 -28.85 -33.50
C GLU A 3 -23.37 -27.96 -33.17
N GLY A 4 -23.60 -26.74 -32.70
CA GLY A 4 -22.52 -25.84 -32.31
C GLY A 4 -21.75 -26.23 -31.03
N ILE A 5 -22.42 -26.96 -30.14
CA ILE A 5 -21.85 -27.35 -28.86
C ILE A 5 -20.88 -28.53 -29.01
N TYR A 6 -21.13 -29.41 -29.95
CA TYR A 6 -20.25 -30.56 -30.19
C TYR A 6 -18.97 -30.20 -30.95
N ALA A 7 -19.00 -29.16 -31.78
CA ALA A 7 -17.82 -28.66 -32.47
C ALA A 7 -16.86 -27.95 -31.49
N MET A 8 -17.39 -27.38 -30.44
CA MET A 8 -16.61 -26.75 -29.39
C MET A 8 -15.81 -27.75 -28.55
N LYS A 9 -16.33 -28.97 -28.38
CA LYS A 9 -15.72 -29.99 -27.51
C LYS A 9 -14.47 -30.63 -28.10
N ASN A 10 -14.29 -30.61 -29.42
CA ASN A 10 -13.18 -31.26 -30.11
C ASN A 10 -12.10 -30.29 -30.63
N ASN A 11 -12.24 -29.00 -30.34
CA ASN A 11 -11.26 -28.04 -30.77
C ASN A 11 -10.28 -27.74 -29.61
N PRO A 12 -8.99 -28.09 -29.72
CA PRO A 12 -8.03 -27.88 -28.65
C PRO A 12 -7.79 -26.40 -28.30
N LEU A 13 -8.22 -25.48 -29.17
CA LEU A 13 -8.08 -24.05 -28.96
C LEU A 13 -9.14 -23.46 -27.99
N ILE A 14 -10.29 -24.11 -27.88
CA ILE A 14 -11.41 -23.61 -27.07
C ILE A 14 -11.07 -23.48 -25.59
N PRO A 15 -10.44 -24.47 -24.92
CA PRO A 15 -10.07 -24.31 -23.52
C PRO A 15 -9.07 -23.17 -23.30
N TYR A 16 -8.14 -22.96 -24.24
CA TYR A 16 -7.18 -21.86 -24.14
C TYR A 16 -7.84 -20.49 -24.28
N VAL A 17 -8.77 -20.36 -25.24
CA VAL A 17 -9.53 -19.11 -25.42
C VAL A 17 -10.40 -18.81 -24.20
N LEU A 18 -11.04 -19.83 -23.62
CA LEU A 18 -11.84 -19.68 -22.40
C LEU A 18 -10.99 -19.26 -21.18
N ILE A 19 -9.82 -19.86 -21.01
CA ILE A 19 -8.91 -19.49 -19.93
C ILE A 19 -8.39 -18.07 -20.12
N MET A 20 -8.03 -17.69 -21.34
CA MET A 20 -7.61 -16.31 -21.63
C MET A 20 -8.73 -15.30 -21.40
N ALA A 21 -9.93 -15.59 -21.90
CA ALA A 21 -11.09 -14.71 -21.70
C ALA A 21 -11.45 -14.56 -20.22
N PHE A 22 -11.39 -15.65 -19.46
CA PHE A 22 -11.63 -15.63 -18.03
C PHE A 22 -10.55 -14.85 -17.26
N GLY A 23 -9.28 -15.04 -17.61
CA GLY A 23 -8.17 -14.30 -17.03
C GLY A 23 -8.26 -12.80 -17.29
N ILE A 24 -8.53 -12.40 -18.51
CA ILE A 24 -8.73 -10.98 -18.89
C ILE A 24 -9.96 -10.41 -18.17
N GLY A 25 -11.05 -11.18 -18.11
CA GLY A 25 -12.27 -10.78 -17.40
C GLY A 25 -12.03 -10.55 -15.91
N LEU A 26 -11.27 -11.43 -15.24
CA LEU A 26 -10.91 -11.26 -13.84
C LEU A 26 -10.04 -10.02 -13.60
N ILE A 27 -9.06 -9.77 -14.46
CA ILE A 27 -8.21 -8.59 -14.36
C ILE A 27 -9.05 -7.33 -14.55
N PHE A 28 -9.94 -7.31 -15.53
CA PHE A 28 -10.86 -6.18 -15.74
C PHE A 28 -11.82 -5.98 -14.56
N PHE A 29 -12.39 -7.07 -14.05
CA PHE A 29 -13.29 -7.02 -12.91
C PHE A 29 -12.60 -6.47 -11.65
N MET A 30 -11.43 -7.01 -11.31
CA MET A 30 -10.62 -6.53 -10.20
C MET A 30 -10.16 -5.07 -10.38
N SER A 31 -9.89 -4.66 -11.63
CA SER A 31 -9.53 -3.28 -11.93
C SER A 31 -10.69 -2.31 -11.72
N LEU A 32 -11.91 -2.71 -12.06
CA LEU A 32 -13.10 -1.89 -11.82
C LEU A 32 -13.46 -1.79 -10.33
N GLU A 33 -13.34 -2.88 -9.58
CA GLU A 33 -13.54 -2.86 -8.13
C GLU A 33 -12.40 -2.15 -7.41
N GLY A 34 -11.17 -2.29 -7.87
CA GLY A 34 -10.01 -1.58 -7.33
C GLY A 34 -10.08 -0.07 -7.51
N ALA A 35 -10.83 0.43 -8.48
CA ALA A 35 -11.07 1.87 -8.64
C ALA A 35 -12.09 2.42 -7.64
N GLY A 36 -12.90 1.56 -7.02
CA GLY A 36 -13.91 1.93 -6.03
C GLY A 36 -13.48 1.73 -4.57
N ASN A 37 -12.45 0.94 -4.34
CA ASN A 37 -11.96 0.61 -3.00
C ASN A 37 -10.53 1.11 -2.86
N LYS A 38 -10.40 2.42 -2.68
CA LYS A 38 -9.14 3.09 -2.38
C LYS A 38 -8.79 2.99 -0.90
N GLU A 39 -8.85 1.79 -0.36
CA GLU A 39 -8.20 1.47 0.89
C GLU A 39 -7.19 0.38 0.58
N GLU A 40 -5.93 0.70 0.78
CA GLU A 40 -4.76 -0.15 0.66
C GLU A 40 -4.37 -0.60 -0.76
N ALA A 41 -3.86 0.33 -1.54
CA ALA A 41 -2.91 -0.01 -2.56
C ALA A 41 -1.63 0.77 -2.31
N HIS A 42 -0.62 0.09 -1.85
CA HIS A 42 0.75 0.51 -1.99
C HIS A 42 1.03 0.69 -3.48
N GLY A 43 0.82 1.86 -3.96
CA GLY A 43 1.18 2.33 -5.26
C GLY A 43 2.09 3.50 -5.06
N ASP A 44 3.37 3.25 -5.07
CA ASP A 44 4.39 4.22 -5.34
C ASP A 44 3.96 5.07 -6.56
N GLU A 45 4.17 6.36 -6.42
CA GLU A 45 4.01 7.44 -7.38
C GLU A 45 2.71 8.24 -7.36
N GLY A 46 2.84 9.39 -6.70
CA GLY A 46 2.52 10.70 -7.18
C GLY A 46 1.21 10.89 -7.93
N GLY A 47 0.08 10.71 -7.29
CA GLY A 47 -1.16 11.29 -7.74
C GLY A 47 -1.52 12.44 -6.82
N ALA A 48 -1.47 13.67 -7.30
CA ALA A 48 -2.02 14.81 -6.62
C ALA A 48 -3.54 14.63 -6.49
N ALA A 49 -3.97 13.98 -5.43
CA ALA A 49 -5.30 14.09 -4.91
C ALA A 49 -5.15 14.77 -3.55
N THR A 50 -5.91 15.80 -3.31
CA THR A 50 -6.14 16.41 -2.00
C THR A 50 -6.84 15.37 -1.11
N GLU A 51 -6.19 14.27 -0.83
CA GLU A 51 -6.55 13.36 0.25
C GLU A 51 -5.86 13.91 1.49
N GLU A 52 -6.60 14.05 2.55
CA GLU A 52 -6.05 14.39 3.84
C GLU A 52 -4.85 13.47 4.09
N ILE A 53 -3.68 14.06 4.25
CA ILE A 53 -2.45 13.31 4.50
C ILE A 53 -2.62 12.63 5.85
N ASN A 54 -2.82 11.32 5.83
CA ASN A 54 -3.05 10.54 7.04
C ASN A 54 -1.75 9.92 7.53
N GLY A 55 -1.20 10.47 8.60
CA GLY A 55 0.03 9.98 9.22
C GLY A 55 -0.04 8.52 9.65
N GLU A 56 -1.20 8.06 10.11
CA GLU A 56 -1.41 6.66 10.49
C GLU A 56 -1.19 5.71 9.33
N SER A 57 -1.78 6.00 8.17
CA SER A 57 -1.64 5.14 6.99
C SER A 57 -0.20 5.07 6.49
N ILE A 58 0.54 6.17 6.55
CA ILE A 58 1.94 6.21 6.18
C ILE A 58 2.78 5.39 7.17
N VAL A 59 2.51 5.49 8.45
CA VAL A 59 3.21 4.73 9.50
C VAL A 59 2.96 3.23 9.34
N GLN A 60 1.73 2.82 9.11
CA GLN A 60 1.40 1.41 8.85
C GLN A 60 2.05 0.88 7.58
N ALA A 61 2.17 1.72 6.58
CA ALA A 61 2.78 1.34 5.32
C ALA A 61 4.31 1.20 5.39
N SER A 62 4.99 2.12 6.08
CA SER A 62 6.43 2.29 5.96
C SER A 62 7.21 2.01 7.24
N CYS A 63 6.59 2.11 8.41
CA CYS A 63 7.30 2.07 9.68
C CYS A 63 7.19 0.71 10.39
N ILE A 64 6.06 0.04 10.32
CA ILE A 64 5.80 -1.20 11.05
C ILE A 64 6.73 -2.36 10.67
N GLY A 65 7.27 -2.36 9.46
CA GLY A 65 8.19 -3.40 8.99
C GLY A 65 9.49 -3.48 9.81
N CYS A 66 9.95 -2.35 10.35
CA CYS A 66 11.17 -2.26 11.15
C CYS A 66 10.91 -1.97 12.63
N HIS A 67 9.88 -1.21 12.94
CA HIS A 67 9.56 -0.77 14.30
C HIS A 67 8.50 -1.64 15.01
N GLY A 68 8.06 -2.72 14.36
CA GLY A 68 7.03 -3.65 14.87
C GLY A 68 5.60 -3.22 14.51
N GLY A 69 4.70 -4.20 14.38
CA GLY A 69 3.31 -3.96 14.00
C GLY A 69 2.50 -3.14 15.00
N ASP A 70 2.93 -3.12 16.26
CA ASP A 70 2.40 -2.32 17.36
C ASP A 70 3.26 -1.08 17.66
N LEU A 71 4.28 -0.81 16.84
CA LEU A 71 5.27 0.26 17.02
C LEU A 71 6.07 0.16 18.34
N GLY A 72 5.99 -0.98 18.99
CA GLY A 72 6.69 -1.25 20.24
C GLY A 72 8.18 -1.60 20.11
N GLY A 73 8.70 -1.58 18.89
CA GLY A 73 10.07 -1.91 18.56
C GLY A 73 10.21 -3.28 17.87
N GLY A 74 11.25 -3.40 17.09
CA GLY A 74 11.62 -4.59 16.35
C GLY A 74 13.08 -4.50 15.97
N MET A 75 13.39 -4.44 14.67
CA MET A 75 14.74 -4.08 14.21
C MET A 75 15.09 -2.62 14.52
N GLY A 76 14.10 -1.74 14.51
CA GLY A 76 14.21 -0.37 14.99
C GLY A 76 13.70 -0.19 16.42
N PRO A 77 13.97 0.96 17.05
CA PRO A 77 13.48 1.25 18.39
C PRO A 77 11.96 1.43 18.43
N ALA A 78 11.39 1.37 19.63
CA ALA A 78 9.98 1.67 19.86
C ALA A 78 9.66 3.12 19.42
N LEU A 79 8.51 3.28 18.77
CA LEU A 79 7.98 4.59 18.35
C LEU A 79 6.86 5.08 19.28
N THR A 80 6.60 4.35 20.36
CA THR A 80 5.66 4.71 21.42
C THR A 80 6.40 5.39 22.59
N GLY A 81 5.69 6.16 23.37
CA GLY A 81 6.25 6.78 24.57
C GLY A 81 6.58 8.27 24.47
N GLY A 82 5.80 9.01 23.66
CA GLY A 82 5.88 10.46 23.63
C GLY A 82 7.13 11.01 22.95
N LEU A 83 7.44 10.54 21.75
CA LEU A 83 8.57 11.04 20.97
C LEU A 83 8.33 12.49 20.52
N ASP A 84 9.41 13.25 20.42
CA ASP A 84 9.36 14.63 19.91
C ASP A 84 9.05 14.65 18.42
N ALA A 85 7.95 15.32 18.04
CA ALA A 85 7.49 15.40 16.66
C ALA A 85 8.55 16.03 15.73
N ALA A 86 9.29 17.03 16.17
CA ALA A 86 10.34 17.66 15.36
C ALA A 86 11.49 16.69 15.09
N HIS A 87 11.85 15.87 16.06
CA HIS A 87 12.87 14.84 15.90
C HIS A 87 12.40 13.72 14.95
N VAL A 88 11.17 13.24 15.13
CA VAL A 88 10.59 12.23 14.24
C VAL A 88 10.54 12.73 12.80
N LYS A 89 10.08 13.97 12.58
CA LYS A 89 10.04 14.60 11.26
C LYS A 89 11.44 14.63 10.61
N ASP A 90 12.44 15.06 11.35
CA ASP A 90 13.82 15.11 10.84
C ASP A 90 14.33 13.72 10.45
N VAL A 91 14.11 12.73 11.31
CA VAL A 91 14.54 11.34 11.06
C VAL A 91 13.85 10.71 9.86
N VAL A 92 12.55 10.90 9.69
CA VAL A 92 11.82 10.31 8.55
C VAL A 92 12.19 10.96 7.21
N MET A 93 12.61 12.23 7.23
CA MET A 93 13.04 12.95 6.03
C MET A 93 14.52 12.72 5.68
N ASN A 94 15.37 12.58 6.66
CA ASN A 94 16.82 12.52 6.43
C ASN A 94 17.42 11.15 6.74
N GLY A 95 16.71 10.30 7.47
CA GLY A 95 17.24 9.05 7.98
C GLY A 95 18.08 9.23 9.24
N LEU A 96 18.36 8.15 9.93
CA LEU A 96 19.23 8.13 11.12
C LEU A 96 19.94 6.78 11.25
N GLY A 97 21.26 6.80 11.20
CA GLY A 97 22.05 5.57 11.30
C GLY A 97 21.75 4.60 10.15
N SER A 98 21.23 3.42 10.46
CA SER A 98 20.81 2.43 9.47
C SER A 98 19.39 2.64 8.94
N MET A 99 18.63 3.56 9.51
CA MET A 99 17.29 3.91 9.04
C MET A 99 17.40 4.84 7.82
N PRO A 100 16.89 4.44 6.64
CA PRO A 100 16.88 5.32 5.48
C PRO A 100 15.82 6.41 5.63
N ALA A 101 15.94 7.48 4.86
CA ALA A 101 14.86 8.44 4.68
C ALA A 101 13.67 7.75 4.01
N VAL A 102 12.51 7.79 4.62
CA VAL A 102 11.29 7.07 4.13
C VAL A 102 10.23 8.00 3.59
N VAL A 103 10.26 9.28 3.95
CA VAL A 103 9.32 10.30 3.52
C VAL A 103 10.10 11.47 2.92
N THR A 104 9.75 11.88 1.73
CA THR A 104 10.39 13.00 1.03
C THR A 104 9.53 14.26 1.02
N ASN A 105 8.25 14.12 1.35
CA ASN A 105 7.30 15.23 1.42
C ASN A 105 7.19 15.75 2.84
N GLU A 106 7.43 17.04 3.02
CA GLU A 106 7.39 17.68 4.34
C GLU A 106 6.02 17.60 5.02
N ALA A 107 4.93 17.70 4.28
CA ALA A 107 3.57 17.58 4.81
C ALA A 107 3.28 16.17 5.32
N GLU A 108 3.73 15.15 4.60
CA GLU A 108 3.62 13.75 5.02
C GLU A 108 4.50 13.47 6.25
N ALA A 109 5.71 13.99 6.27
CA ALA A 109 6.63 13.87 7.41
C ALA A 109 6.05 14.54 8.66
N GLN A 110 5.37 15.67 8.51
CA GLN A 110 4.68 16.32 9.61
C GLN A 110 3.51 15.48 10.12
N ALA A 111 2.68 14.94 9.22
CA ALA A 111 1.57 14.08 9.61
C ALA A 111 2.02 12.81 10.33
N VAL A 112 3.10 12.19 9.89
CA VAL A 112 3.73 11.03 10.55
C VAL A 112 4.26 11.43 11.93
N ALA A 113 4.94 12.55 12.03
CA ALA A 113 5.50 13.04 13.29
C ALA A 113 4.41 13.35 14.33
N ASP A 114 3.33 14.00 13.91
CA ASP A 114 2.19 14.31 14.79
C ASP A 114 1.48 13.04 15.26
N TYR A 115 1.32 12.05 14.37
CA TYR A 115 0.73 10.77 14.73
C TYR A 115 1.59 10.01 15.76
N ILE A 116 2.89 9.89 15.53
CA ILE A 116 3.82 9.19 16.43
C ILE A 116 3.94 9.91 17.77
N ALA A 117 4.00 11.23 17.77
CA ALA A 117 4.06 12.03 19.01
C ALA A 117 2.79 11.88 19.87
N GLY A 118 1.66 11.52 19.25
CA GLY A 118 0.41 11.21 19.93
C GLY A 118 0.30 9.79 20.50
N LEU A 119 1.27 8.92 20.21
CA LEU A 119 1.30 7.55 20.74
C LEU A 119 1.95 7.55 22.13
N GLU A 120 1.13 7.40 23.17
CA GLU A 120 1.55 7.29 24.56
C GLU A 120 1.72 5.83 25.02
#